data_b37ef3ad56b290215336b00b5a313739
#
_entry.id   b37ef3ad56b290215336b00b5a313739
#
_cell.length_a   1.000
_cell.length_b   1.000
_cell.length_c   1.000
_cell.angle_alpha   90.00
_cell.angle_beta   90.00
_cell.angle_gamma   90.00
#
_symmetry.space_group_name_H-M   'P 1'
#
loop_
_entity.id
_entity.type
_entity.pdbx_description
1 polymer ?
#
loop_
_entity_poly.entity_id
_entity_poly.type
_entity_poly.pdbx_seq_one_letter_code
_entity_poly.pdbx_strand_id
1 'polypeptide(L)'
;MQLDNIRVSRKLWFAFLGLMVAMALVSGIAQNRGNTTMARAMDAVVDIDTRVVAAVRWRGGTETAVNMIMGGAVTTDAVLAQQYDARVKEIVGDINKIQETIVAGATAPEEKAAIDKVVAERKLVLEAVAKTWELKGAGDAVETQRFADEQLTPMVARYLKAQDEFIAQLERRREAVREEAMAQRIRSGVISTLTALVVFAAGALLAWLLVRSITAPLQQAVDTANAIAAGDLTRELQTSRKDELGQMLRAL
;
A
#
# COMPACT_ATOMS: atom_id res chain seq x y z
N MET A 1 -32.48 8.30 -31.26
CA MET A 1 -33.28 7.16 -30.79
C MET A 1 -34.63 7.72 -30.41
N GLN A 2 -35.67 7.31 -31.09
CA GLN A 2 -37.03 7.79 -30.80
C GLN A 2 -37.57 7.01 -29.59
N LEU A 3 -37.35 7.55 -28.39
CA LEU A 3 -37.88 6.97 -27.14
C LEU A 3 -39.41 6.83 -27.17
N ASP A 4 -40.12 7.60 -28.04
CA ASP A 4 -41.58 7.65 -28.14
C ASP A 4 -42.24 6.40 -28.69
N ASN A 5 -41.47 5.45 -29.24
CA ASN A 5 -41.98 4.21 -29.82
C ASN A 5 -41.80 2.97 -28.91
N ILE A 6 -41.18 3.12 -27.71
CA ILE A 6 -40.96 2.02 -26.76
C ILE A 6 -42.05 2.10 -25.67
N ARG A 7 -42.60 0.94 -25.27
CA ARG A 7 -43.59 0.84 -24.19
C ARG A 7 -43.11 1.50 -22.92
N VAL A 8 -43.96 2.26 -22.25
CA VAL A 8 -43.63 3.02 -21.04
C VAL A 8 -43.00 2.15 -19.95
N SER A 9 -43.58 0.94 -19.74
CA SER A 9 -43.06 0.00 -18.75
C SER A 9 -41.62 -0.45 -19.05
N ARG A 10 -41.29 -0.71 -20.33
CA ARG A 10 -39.94 -1.10 -20.75
C ARG A 10 -38.93 0.04 -20.59
N LYS A 11 -39.32 1.28 -20.91
CA LYS A 11 -38.47 2.48 -20.68
C LYS A 11 -38.06 2.59 -19.23
N LEU A 12 -39.01 2.46 -18.32
CA LEU A 12 -38.76 2.54 -16.86
C LEU A 12 -37.84 1.41 -16.38
N TRP A 13 -38.10 0.17 -16.82
CA TRP A 13 -37.30 -1.00 -16.44
C TRP A 13 -35.85 -0.88 -16.94
N PHE A 14 -35.64 -0.48 -18.21
CA PHE A 14 -34.28 -0.33 -18.75
C PHE A 14 -33.51 0.82 -18.07
N ALA A 15 -34.16 1.94 -17.78
CA ALA A 15 -33.51 3.05 -17.08
C ALA A 15 -33.12 2.67 -15.65
N PHE A 16 -34.03 2.02 -14.91
CA PHE A 16 -33.79 1.61 -13.53
C PHE A 16 -32.72 0.52 -13.46
N LEU A 17 -32.83 -0.53 -14.26
CA LEU A 17 -31.85 -1.61 -14.29
C LEU A 17 -30.48 -1.12 -14.75
N GLY A 18 -30.42 -0.29 -15.78
CA GLY A 18 -29.18 0.32 -16.29
C GLY A 18 -28.48 1.15 -15.22
N LEU A 19 -29.22 1.95 -14.46
CA LEU A 19 -28.68 2.75 -13.36
C LEU A 19 -28.16 1.85 -12.22
N MET A 20 -28.92 0.81 -11.83
CA MET A 20 -28.48 -0.14 -10.81
C MET A 20 -27.20 -0.86 -11.20
N VAL A 21 -27.12 -1.35 -12.45
CA VAL A 21 -25.93 -2.04 -12.97
C VAL A 21 -24.75 -1.08 -13.01
N ALA A 22 -24.94 0.16 -13.49
CA ALA A 22 -23.87 1.16 -13.52
C ALA A 22 -23.33 1.47 -12.11
N MET A 23 -24.22 1.66 -11.12
CA MET A 23 -23.83 1.88 -9.72
C MET A 23 -23.11 0.67 -9.13
N ALA A 24 -23.58 -0.55 -9.39
CA ALA A 24 -22.94 -1.78 -8.92
C ALA A 24 -21.54 -1.96 -9.50
N LEU A 25 -21.36 -1.68 -10.80
CA LEU A 25 -20.07 -1.75 -11.48
C LEU A 25 -19.08 -0.71 -10.92
N VAL A 26 -19.52 0.54 -10.78
CA VAL A 26 -18.67 1.61 -10.20
C VAL A 26 -18.24 1.25 -8.79
N SER A 27 -19.17 0.80 -7.94
CA SER A 27 -18.88 0.40 -6.56
C SER A 27 -17.94 -0.81 -6.50
N GLY A 28 -18.20 -1.85 -7.30
CA GLY A 28 -17.40 -3.08 -7.34
C GLY A 28 -15.96 -2.83 -7.81
N ILE A 29 -15.78 -2.04 -8.87
CA ILE A 29 -14.45 -1.67 -9.37
C ILE A 29 -13.68 -0.84 -8.34
N ALA A 30 -14.33 0.15 -7.73
CA ALA A 30 -13.71 1.01 -6.73
C ALA A 30 -13.24 0.20 -5.50
N GLN A 31 -14.10 -0.68 -5.00
CA GLN A 31 -13.80 -1.53 -3.84
C GLN A 31 -12.69 -2.53 -4.13
N ASN A 32 -12.72 -3.20 -5.29
CA ASN A 32 -11.68 -4.15 -5.66
C ASN A 32 -10.30 -3.47 -5.80
N ARG A 33 -10.23 -2.31 -6.47
CA ARG A 33 -8.98 -1.53 -6.57
C ARG A 33 -8.47 -1.06 -5.21
N GLY A 34 -9.35 -0.59 -4.34
CA GLY A 34 -9.00 -0.16 -2.98
C GLY A 34 -8.42 -1.30 -2.16
N ASN A 35 -9.06 -2.47 -2.17
CA ASN A 35 -8.63 -3.63 -1.41
C ASN A 35 -7.28 -4.19 -1.91
N THR A 36 -7.08 -4.31 -3.22
CA THR A 36 -5.82 -4.83 -3.77
C THR A 36 -4.64 -3.89 -3.52
N THR A 37 -4.83 -2.59 -3.59
CA THR A 37 -3.79 -1.61 -3.29
C THR A 37 -3.41 -1.65 -1.81
N MET A 38 -4.41 -1.70 -0.92
CA MET A 38 -4.17 -1.77 0.52
C MET A 38 -3.48 -3.08 0.94
N ALA A 39 -3.88 -4.21 0.36
CA ALA A 39 -3.23 -5.49 0.61
C ALA A 39 -1.75 -5.47 0.23
N ARG A 40 -1.41 -4.99 -0.98
CA ARG A 40 -0.01 -4.87 -1.43
C ARG A 40 0.82 -3.94 -0.54
N ALA A 41 0.25 -2.82 -0.11
CA ALA A 41 0.95 -1.90 0.79
C ALA A 41 1.20 -2.55 2.16
N MET A 42 0.22 -3.30 2.68
CA MET A 42 0.36 -4.01 3.95
C MET A 42 1.43 -5.11 3.86
N ASP A 43 1.45 -5.91 2.79
CA ASP A 43 2.47 -6.92 2.56
C ASP A 43 3.87 -6.29 2.48
N ALA A 44 4.02 -5.17 1.78
CA ALA A 44 5.28 -4.44 1.69
C ALA A 44 5.73 -3.89 3.06
N VAL A 45 4.82 -3.37 3.88
CA VAL A 45 5.14 -2.89 5.24
C VAL A 45 5.58 -4.05 6.13
N VAL A 46 4.88 -5.20 6.09
CA VAL A 46 5.23 -6.39 6.89
C VAL A 46 6.62 -6.92 6.50
N ASP A 47 6.94 -6.94 5.20
CA ASP A 47 8.25 -7.35 4.72
C ASP A 47 9.36 -6.40 5.23
N ILE A 48 9.14 -5.08 5.15
CA ILE A 48 10.09 -4.09 5.68
C ILE A 48 10.23 -4.23 7.20
N ASP A 49 9.14 -4.37 7.96
CA ASP A 49 9.17 -4.53 9.41
C ASP A 49 9.95 -5.79 9.83
N THR A 50 9.79 -6.89 9.10
CA THR A 50 10.58 -8.10 9.33
C THR A 50 12.08 -7.84 9.19
N ARG A 51 12.47 -7.06 8.18
CA ARG A 51 13.88 -6.68 7.96
C ARG A 51 14.39 -5.67 8.99
N VAL A 52 13.56 -4.74 9.45
CA VAL A 52 13.89 -3.84 10.57
C VAL A 52 14.19 -4.65 11.83
N VAL A 53 13.32 -5.58 12.20
CA VAL A 53 13.51 -6.45 13.36
C VAL A 53 14.80 -7.29 13.22
N ALA A 54 15.07 -7.82 12.05
CA ALA A 54 16.29 -8.57 11.77
C ALA A 54 17.54 -7.69 11.90
N ALA A 55 17.52 -6.47 11.34
CA ALA A 55 18.62 -5.52 11.44
C ALA A 55 18.90 -5.06 12.88
N VAL A 56 17.84 -4.83 13.66
CA VAL A 56 17.97 -4.50 15.10
C VAL A 56 18.57 -5.67 15.89
N ARG A 57 18.17 -6.91 15.60
CA ARG A 57 18.76 -8.11 16.18
C ARG A 57 20.25 -8.25 15.83
N TRP A 58 20.58 -8.00 14.57
CA TRP A 58 21.98 -7.99 14.11
C TRP A 58 22.79 -6.96 14.89
N ARG A 59 22.30 -5.74 15.01
CA ARG A 59 22.96 -4.67 15.77
C ARG A 59 23.18 -5.05 17.24
N GLY A 60 22.14 -5.56 17.92
CA GLY A 60 22.26 -6.02 19.31
C GLY A 60 23.22 -7.19 19.49
N GLY A 61 23.23 -8.13 18.55
CA GLY A 61 24.22 -9.22 18.50
C GLY A 61 25.64 -8.70 18.33
N THR A 62 25.83 -7.69 17.46
CA THR A 62 27.13 -7.01 17.26
C THR A 62 27.63 -6.39 18.57
N GLU A 63 26.80 -5.60 19.25
CA GLU A 63 27.16 -4.97 20.53
C GLU A 63 27.54 -6.02 21.58
N THR A 64 26.76 -7.09 21.68
CA THR A 64 27.03 -8.18 22.62
C THR A 64 28.37 -8.87 22.30
N ALA A 65 28.61 -9.19 21.03
CA ALA A 65 29.86 -9.83 20.61
C ALA A 65 31.07 -8.93 20.88
N VAL A 66 30.97 -7.65 20.56
CA VAL A 66 32.04 -6.67 20.81
C VAL A 66 32.37 -6.56 22.28
N ASN A 67 31.38 -6.45 23.17
CA ASN A 67 31.59 -6.40 24.61
C ASN A 67 32.33 -7.65 25.13
N MET A 68 31.97 -8.83 24.59
CA MET A 68 32.67 -10.08 24.95
C MET A 68 34.10 -10.13 24.40
N ILE A 69 34.33 -9.63 23.17
CA ILE A 69 35.67 -9.52 22.58
C ILE A 69 36.55 -8.61 23.42
N MET A 70 36.06 -7.41 23.79
CA MET A 70 36.79 -6.47 24.62
C MET A 70 37.08 -7.05 26.02
N GLY A 71 36.08 -7.68 26.66
CA GLY A 71 36.29 -8.38 27.93
C GLY A 71 37.28 -9.53 27.81
N GLY A 72 37.19 -10.31 26.74
CA GLY A 72 38.12 -11.39 26.41
C GLY A 72 39.54 -10.89 26.13
N ALA A 73 39.72 -9.73 25.52
CA ALA A 73 41.03 -9.14 25.22
C ALA A 73 41.81 -8.79 26.51
N VAL A 74 41.13 -8.23 27.53
CA VAL A 74 41.75 -7.73 28.76
C VAL A 74 41.82 -8.76 29.90
N THR A 75 41.00 -9.81 29.89
CA THR A 75 41.00 -10.80 30.99
C THR A 75 42.27 -11.65 31.02
N THR A 76 42.79 -11.90 32.22
CA THR A 76 43.86 -12.86 32.44
C THR A 76 43.37 -14.30 32.69
N ASP A 77 42.07 -14.48 32.89
CA ASP A 77 41.45 -15.78 33.07
C ASP A 77 41.27 -16.46 31.70
N ALA A 78 42.07 -17.51 31.47
CA ALA A 78 42.05 -18.27 30.22
C ALA A 78 40.71 -19.01 29.98
N VAL A 79 40.03 -19.46 31.03
CA VAL A 79 38.76 -20.18 30.96
C VAL A 79 37.65 -19.18 30.51
N LEU A 80 37.62 -17.99 31.11
CA LEU A 80 36.68 -16.96 30.77
C LEU A 80 36.90 -16.44 29.34
N ALA A 81 38.17 -16.26 28.94
CA ALA A 81 38.49 -15.89 27.55
C ALA A 81 37.98 -16.89 26.52
N GLN A 82 38.15 -18.20 26.82
CA GLN A 82 37.64 -19.26 25.95
C GLN A 82 36.11 -19.30 25.89
N GLN A 83 35.42 -19.08 27.00
CA GLN A 83 33.97 -18.99 27.04
C GLN A 83 33.46 -17.79 26.18
N TYR A 84 34.11 -16.63 26.28
CA TYR A 84 33.76 -15.49 25.45
C TYR A 84 33.99 -15.76 23.96
N ASP A 85 35.12 -16.35 23.58
CA ASP A 85 35.38 -16.74 22.18
C ASP A 85 34.33 -17.71 21.63
N ALA A 86 33.98 -18.74 22.39
CA ALA A 86 32.94 -19.70 22.01
C ALA A 86 31.58 -18.99 21.79
N ARG A 87 31.19 -18.08 22.70
CA ARG A 87 29.93 -17.37 22.60
C ARG A 87 29.91 -16.34 21.45
N VAL A 88 31.04 -15.67 21.22
CA VAL A 88 31.19 -14.76 20.06
C VAL A 88 31.03 -15.53 18.75
N LYS A 89 31.61 -16.72 18.59
CA LYS A 89 31.45 -17.57 17.41
C LYS A 89 30.00 -17.96 17.17
N GLU A 90 29.25 -18.28 18.20
CA GLU A 90 27.81 -18.56 18.11
C GLU A 90 27.04 -17.34 17.62
N ILE A 91 27.25 -16.16 18.24
CA ILE A 91 26.59 -14.91 17.86
C ILE A 91 26.93 -14.54 16.40
N VAL A 92 28.19 -14.65 16.01
CA VAL A 92 28.62 -14.39 14.63
C VAL A 92 27.93 -15.33 13.64
N GLY A 93 27.75 -16.61 14.01
CA GLY A 93 26.99 -17.58 13.22
C GLY A 93 25.53 -17.16 13.00
N ASP A 94 24.86 -16.67 14.04
CA ASP A 94 23.48 -16.17 13.93
C ASP A 94 23.40 -14.87 13.12
N ILE A 95 24.37 -13.96 13.30
CA ILE A 95 24.48 -12.74 12.49
C ILE A 95 24.66 -13.08 11.00
N ASN A 96 25.44 -14.12 10.66
CA ASN A 96 25.59 -14.53 9.25
C ASN A 96 24.26 -14.89 8.60
N LYS A 97 23.41 -15.68 9.29
CA LYS A 97 22.07 -16.04 8.81
C LYS A 97 21.17 -14.81 8.63
N ILE A 98 21.22 -13.89 9.59
CA ILE A 98 20.46 -12.63 9.52
C ILE A 98 20.93 -11.80 8.34
N GLN A 99 22.24 -11.65 8.14
CA GLN A 99 22.82 -10.91 7.03
C GLN A 99 22.39 -11.49 5.68
N GLU A 100 22.48 -12.80 5.49
CA GLU A 100 22.04 -13.47 4.26
C GLU A 100 20.57 -13.17 3.95
N THR A 101 19.71 -13.26 4.96
CA THR A 101 18.28 -12.96 4.82
C THR A 101 18.04 -11.50 4.41
N ILE A 102 18.72 -10.55 5.05
CA ILE A 102 18.59 -9.13 4.75
C ILE A 102 19.11 -8.79 3.36
N VAL A 103 20.29 -9.31 2.98
CA VAL A 103 20.90 -9.10 1.66
C VAL A 103 20.01 -9.65 0.55
N ALA A 104 19.45 -10.85 0.73
CA ALA A 104 18.53 -11.46 -0.23
C ALA A 104 17.23 -10.65 -0.39
N GLY A 105 16.74 -10.03 0.68
CA GLY A 105 15.53 -9.21 0.67
C GLY A 105 15.72 -7.76 0.19
N ALA A 106 16.95 -7.27 0.09
CA ALA A 106 17.23 -5.90 -0.34
C ALA A 106 17.00 -5.74 -1.84
N THR A 107 15.90 -5.10 -2.22
CA THR A 107 15.50 -4.92 -3.64
C THR A 107 15.77 -3.52 -4.17
N ALA A 108 15.64 -2.49 -3.32
CA ALA A 108 15.84 -1.10 -3.73
C ALA A 108 17.34 -0.74 -3.82
N PRO A 109 17.75 0.10 -4.81
CA PRO A 109 19.15 0.50 -4.98
C PRO A 109 19.75 1.16 -3.73
N GLU A 110 19.00 2.04 -3.07
CA GLU A 110 19.44 2.75 -1.87
C GLU A 110 19.62 1.80 -0.67
N GLU A 111 18.74 0.79 -0.57
CA GLU A 111 18.82 -0.25 0.44
C GLU A 111 20.04 -1.15 0.22
N LYS A 112 20.30 -1.52 -1.05
CA LYS A 112 21.51 -2.27 -1.43
C LYS A 112 22.77 -1.50 -1.07
N ALA A 113 22.84 -0.22 -1.42
CA ALA A 113 24.00 0.62 -1.10
C ALA A 113 24.24 0.73 0.42
N ALA A 114 23.16 0.85 1.21
CA ALA A 114 23.25 0.91 2.66
C ALA A 114 23.73 -0.41 3.27
N ILE A 115 23.20 -1.55 2.82
CA ILE A 115 23.63 -2.85 3.32
C ILE A 115 25.07 -3.21 2.87
N ASP A 116 25.46 -2.85 1.65
CA ASP A 116 26.83 -3.05 1.16
C ASP A 116 27.85 -2.32 2.05
N LYS A 117 27.52 -1.10 2.53
CA LYS A 117 28.33 -0.37 3.50
C LYS A 117 28.44 -1.12 4.82
N VAL A 118 27.33 -1.65 5.35
CA VAL A 118 27.34 -2.47 6.58
C VAL A 118 28.24 -3.70 6.43
N VAL A 119 28.14 -4.40 5.28
CA VAL A 119 28.95 -5.58 4.98
C VAL A 119 30.45 -5.24 4.87
N ALA A 120 30.78 -4.11 4.23
CA ALA A 120 32.15 -3.63 4.12
C ALA A 120 32.77 -3.30 5.50
N GLU A 121 32.07 -2.53 6.34
CA GLU A 121 32.54 -2.21 7.69
C GLU A 121 32.64 -3.48 8.56
N ARG A 122 31.72 -4.41 8.43
CA ARG A 122 31.78 -5.71 9.13
C ARG A 122 33.05 -6.48 8.81
N LYS A 123 33.46 -6.52 7.54
CA LYS A 123 34.69 -7.23 7.11
C LYS A 123 35.90 -6.66 7.85
N LEU A 124 36.01 -5.33 7.91
CA LEU A 124 37.12 -4.68 8.61
C LEU A 124 37.13 -4.99 10.11
N VAL A 125 35.96 -5.01 10.74
CA VAL A 125 35.83 -5.37 12.18
C VAL A 125 36.25 -6.84 12.40
N LEU A 126 35.82 -7.78 11.55
CA LEU A 126 36.19 -9.18 11.69
C LEU A 126 37.71 -9.40 11.54
N GLU A 127 38.37 -8.69 10.62
CA GLU A 127 39.82 -8.70 10.46
C GLU A 127 40.52 -8.14 11.72
N ALA A 128 40.02 -7.02 12.27
CA ALA A 128 40.57 -6.45 13.51
C ALA A 128 40.34 -7.34 14.73
N VAL A 129 39.20 -8.00 14.83
CA VAL A 129 38.93 -9.01 15.89
C VAL A 129 39.91 -10.17 15.82
N ALA A 130 40.17 -10.71 14.62
CA ALA A 130 41.14 -11.78 14.44
C ALA A 130 42.53 -11.35 14.87
N LYS A 131 42.94 -10.11 14.55
CA LYS A 131 44.23 -9.54 14.96
C LYS A 131 44.32 -9.34 16.49
N THR A 132 43.22 -8.94 17.13
CA THR A 132 43.15 -8.82 18.60
C THR A 132 43.42 -10.17 19.30
N TRP A 133 42.82 -11.24 18.79
CA TRP A 133 43.04 -12.59 19.32
C TRP A 133 44.44 -13.14 19.02
N GLU A 134 45.03 -12.81 17.87
CA GLU A 134 46.43 -13.14 17.55
C GLU A 134 47.38 -12.51 18.53
N LEU A 135 47.27 -11.19 18.80
CA LEU A 135 48.11 -10.44 19.76
C LEU A 135 47.96 -11.01 21.16
N LYS A 136 46.74 -11.32 21.60
CA LYS A 136 46.49 -11.96 22.89
C LYS A 136 47.16 -13.31 22.99
N GLY A 137 47.07 -14.15 21.93
CA GLY A 137 47.72 -15.43 21.86
C GLY A 137 49.27 -15.38 21.93
N ALA A 138 49.85 -14.29 21.42
CA ALA A 138 51.28 -14.02 21.52
C ALA A 138 51.72 -13.57 22.95
N GLY A 139 50.77 -13.32 23.87
CA GLY A 139 51.07 -12.96 25.27
C GLY A 139 51.38 -11.51 25.47
N ASP A 140 51.26 -10.64 24.46
CA ASP A 140 51.49 -9.20 24.56
C ASP A 140 50.19 -8.48 24.97
N ALA A 141 49.96 -8.42 26.30
CA ALA A 141 48.77 -7.79 26.88
C ALA A 141 48.71 -6.28 26.61
N VAL A 142 49.85 -5.60 26.60
CA VAL A 142 49.92 -4.14 26.40
C VAL A 142 49.56 -3.80 24.95
N GLU A 143 50.12 -4.51 23.97
CA GLU A 143 49.83 -4.29 22.55
C GLU A 143 48.40 -4.72 22.22
N THR A 144 47.89 -5.80 22.83
CA THR A 144 46.48 -6.23 22.67
C THR A 144 45.53 -5.13 23.11
N GLN A 145 45.76 -4.55 24.30
CA GLN A 145 44.94 -3.44 24.82
C GLN A 145 45.01 -2.23 23.91
N ARG A 146 46.23 -1.82 23.55
CA ARG A 146 46.43 -0.67 22.64
C ARG A 146 45.71 -0.84 21.31
N PHE A 147 45.86 -2.01 20.67
CA PHE A 147 45.20 -2.30 19.41
C PHE A 147 43.68 -2.29 19.55
N ALA A 148 43.14 -2.84 20.62
CA ALA A 148 41.70 -2.83 20.89
C ALA A 148 41.16 -1.42 21.04
N ASP A 149 41.86 -0.55 21.79
CA ASP A 149 41.42 0.81 22.07
C ASP A 149 41.58 1.73 20.85
N GLU A 150 42.73 1.66 20.16
CA GLU A 150 43.08 2.60 19.10
C GLU A 150 42.58 2.18 17.71
N GLN A 151 42.40 0.89 17.44
CA GLN A 151 42.02 0.38 16.14
C GLN A 151 40.65 -0.29 16.14
N LEU A 152 40.42 -1.27 17.00
CA LEU A 152 39.17 -2.04 16.99
C LEU A 152 37.97 -1.17 17.39
N THR A 153 38.07 -0.39 18.47
CA THR A 153 36.98 0.45 18.98
C THR A 153 36.47 1.45 17.93
N PRO A 154 37.32 2.23 17.23
CA PRO A 154 36.82 3.10 16.15
C PRO A 154 36.22 2.37 14.97
N MET A 155 36.72 1.16 14.61
CA MET A 155 36.16 0.35 13.53
C MET A 155 34.75 -0.16 13.91
N VAL A 156 34.59 -0.62 15.15
CA VAL A 156 33.28 -1.02 15.69
C VAL A 156 32.31 0.14 15.69
N ALA A 157 32.73 1.32 16.09
CA ALA A 157 31.89 2.53 16.09
C ALA A 157 31.37 2.86 14.67
N ARG A 158 32.23 2.74 13.64
CA ARG A 158 31.81 2.91 12.23
C ARG A 158 30.83 1.84 11.78
N TYR A 159 31.08 0.59 12.16
CA TYR A 159 30.22 -0.53 11.83
C TYR A 159 28.82 -0.39 12.46
N LEU A 160 28.74 -0.05 13.77
CA LEU A 160 27.47 0.20 14.44
C LEU A 160 26.73 1.39 13.81
N LYS A 161 27.44 2.47 13.47
CA LYS A 161 26.87 3.62 12.77
C LYS A 161 26.29 3.21 11.40
N ALA A 162 27.00 2.38 10.64
CA ALA A 162 26.50 1.89 9.36
C ALA A 162 25.21 1.05 9.53
N GLN A 163 25.13 0.23 10.59
CA GLN A 163 23.91 -0.51 10.94
C GLN A 163 22.76 0.43 11.32
N ASP A 164 23.02 1.48 12.12
CA ASP A 164 22.00 2.48 12.48
C ASP A 164 21.50 3.23 11.24
N GLU A 165 22.38 3.61 10.33
CA GLU A 165 22.03 4.26 9.05
C GLU A 165 21.16 3.33 8.18
N PHE A 166 21.47 2.04 8.13
CA PHE A 166 20.69 1.04 7.42
C PHE A 166 19.29 0.85 8.04
N ILE A 167 19.19 0.73 9.37
CA ILE A 167 17.91 0.65 10.08
C ILE A 167 17.06 1.89 9.79
N ALA A 168 17.65 3.09 9.92
CA ALA A 168 16.96 4.34 9.62
C ALA A 168 16.50 4.43 8.16
N GLN A 169 17.23 3.82 7.21
CA GLN A 169 16.83 3.75 5.82
C GLN A 169 15.60 2.84 5.62
N LEU A 170 15.56 1.68 6.29
CA LEU A 170 14.40 0.80 6.27
C LEU A 170 13.15 1.47 6.87
N GLU A 171 13.32 2.20 7.99
CA GLU A 171 12.22 2.92 8.63
C GLU A 171 11.66 4.03 7.74
N ARG A 172 12.54 4.82 7.11
CA ARG A 172 12.12 5.83 6.12
C ARG A 172 11.34 5.22 4.95
N ARG A 173 11.81 4.07 4.44
CA ARG A 173 11.13 3.37 3.37
C ARG A 173 9.76 2.87 3.79
N ARG A 174 9.65 2.32 5.01
CA ARG A 174 8.36 1.89 5.58
C ARG A 174 7.36 3.04 5.62
N GLU A 175 7.80 4.22 6.10
CA GLU A 175 6.94 5.39 6.17
C GLU A 175 6.55 5.90 4.78
N ALA A 176 7.47 5.94 3.84
CA ALA A 176 7.17 6.29 2.45
C ALA A 176 6.12 5.37 1.81
N VAL A 177 6.21 4.05 2.03
CA VAL A 177 5.20 3.09 1.54
C VAL A 177 3.83 3.35 2.18
N ARG A 178 3.78 3.68 3.46
CA ARG A 178 2.53 4.05 4.17
C ARG A 178 1.92 5.32 3.62
N GLU A 179 2.72 6.37 3.47
CA GLU A 179 2.28 7.66 2.93
C GLU A 179 1.76 7.51 1.50
N GLU A 180 2.47 6.79 0.64
CA GLU A 180 2.05 6.51 -0.73
C GLU A 180 0.71 5.74 -0.77
N ALA A 181 0.56 4.72 0.06
CA ALA A 181 -0.69 3.96 0.17
C ALA A 181 -1.86 4.83 0.63
N MET A 182 -1.64 5.73 1.60
CA MET A 182 -2.64 6.69 2.06
C MET A 182 -3.01 7.70 0.97
N ALA A 183 -2.03 8.30 0.31
CA ALA A 183 -2.26 9.23 -0.79
C ALA A 183 -3.05 8.57 -1.94
N GLN A 184 -2.70 7.34 -2.28
CA GLN A 184 -3.41 6.58 -3.30
C GLN A 184 -4.85 6.22 -2.89
N ARG A 185 -5.08 5.92 -1.61
CA ARG A 185 -6.43 5.68 -1.07
C ARG A 185 -7.30 6.93 -1.17
N ILE A 186 -6.77 8.10 -0.77
CA ILE A 186 -7.49 9.38 -0.87
C ILE A 186 -7.81 9.69 -2.33
N ARG A 187 -6.82 9.59 -3.23
CA ARG A 187 -7.00 9.82 -4.67
C ARG A 187 -8.06 8.90 -5.28
N SER A 188 -8.02 7.61 -4.95
CA SER A 188 -9.00 6.64 -5.41
C SER A 188 -10.40 6.95 -4.86
N GLY A 189 -10.50 7.38 -3.60
CA GLY A 189 -11.75 7.82 -2.99
C GLY A 189 -12.38 9.02 -3.71
N VAL A 190 -11.58 10.05 -4.00
CA VAL A 190 -12.03 11.24 -4.75
C VAL A 190 -12.52 10.86 -6.15
N ILE A 191 -11.76 10.03 -6.89
CA ILE A 191 -12.16 9.57 -8.22
C ILE A 191 -13.47 8.77 -8.15
N SER A 192 -13.62 7.87 -7.18
CA SER A 192 -14.85 7.09 -7.00
C SER A 192 -16.06 7.98 -6.69
N THR A 193 -15.89 8.99 -5.82
CA THR A 193 -16.94 9.94 -5.47
C THR A 193 -17.37 10.76 -6.68
N LEU A 194 -16.41 11.30 -7.43
CA LEU A 194 -16.72 12.04 -8.67
C LEU A 194 -17.44 11.17 -9.70
N THR A 195 -16.99 9.92 -9.88
CA THR A 195 -17.66 8.98 -10.80
C THR A 195 -19.08 8.67 -10.35
N ALA A 196 -19.31 8.46 -9.06
CA ALA A 196 -20.64 8.23 -8.52
C ALA A 196 -21.56 9.47 -8.72
N LEU A 197 -21.05 10.68 -8.53
CA LEU A 197 -21.79 11.92 -8.80
C LEU A 197 -22.20 12.06 -10.28
N VAL A 198 -21.29 11.72 -11.19
CA VAL A 198 -21.60 11.74 -12.64
C VAL A 198 -22.69 10.72 -12.99
N VAL A 199 -22.61 9.50 -12.46
CA VAL A 199 -23.64 8.46 -12.67
C VAL A 199 -24.98 8.91 -12.07
N PHE A 200 -24.96 9.50 -10.88
CA PHE A 200 -26.16 10.04 -10.23
C PHE A 200 -26.79 11.17 -11.05
N ALA A 201 -25.98 12.12 -11.53
CA ALA A 201 -26.47 13.22 -12.38
C ALA A 201 -27.06 12.70 -13.72
N ALA A 202 -26.40 11.74 -14.33
CA ALA A 202 -26.92 11.08 -15.54
C ALA A 202 -28.25 10.36 -15.26
N GLY A 203 -28.37 9.68 -14.13
CA GLY A 203 -29.60 9.04 -13.68
C GLY A 203 -30.74 10.02 -13.43
N ALA A 204 -30.45 11.16 -12.77
CA ALA A 204 -31.41 12.23 -12.54
C ALA A 204 -31.89 12.87 -13.85
N LEU A 205 -30.98 13.10 -14.81
CA LEU A 205 -31.33 13.59 -16.15
C LEU A 205 -32.24 12.58 -16.89
N LEU A 206 -31.88 11.31 -16.87
CA LEU A 206 -32.72 10.25 -17.47
C LEU A 206 -34.10 10.19 -16.84
N ALA A 207 -34.19 10.25 -15.51
CA ALA A 207 -35.45 10.27 -14.78
C ALA A 207 -36.30 11.48 -15.17
N TRP A 208 -35.69 12.68 -15.25
CA TRP A 208 -36.37 13.89 -15.69
C TRP A 208 -36.92 13.78 -17.13
N LEU A 209 -36.11 13.25 -18.07
CA LEU A 209 -36.54 13.02 -19.43
C LEU A 209 -37.71 12.01 -19.52
N LEU A 210 -37.65 10.91 -18.74
CA LEU A 210 -38.70 9.93 -18.66
C LEU A 210 -40.01 10.52 -18.11
N VAL A 211 -39.94 11.23 -17.00
CA VAL A 211 -41.11 11.92 -16.41
C VAL A 211 -41.73 12.84 -17.43
N ARG A 212 -40.94 13.69 -18.08
CA ARG A 212 -41.43 14.61 -19.12
C ARG A 212 -42.05 13.86 -20.30
N SER A 213 -41.49 12.73 -20.74
CA SER A 213 -41.98 11.94 -21.84
C SER A 213 -43.31 11.22 -21.54
N ILE A 214 -43.68 11.09 -20.28
CA ILE A 214 -44.93 10.46 -19.83
C ILE A 214 -45.95 11.51 -19.45
N THR A 215 -45.54 12.49 -18.61
CA THR A 215 -46.46 13.47 -18.02
C THR A 215 -47.03 14.44 -19.04
N ALA A 216 -46.24 14.90 -20.01
CA ALA A 216 -46.70 15.88 -21.00
C ALA A 216 -47.78 15.30 -21.92
N PRO A 217 -47.68 14.09 -22.53
CA PRO A 217 -48.75 13.49 -23.30
C PRO A 217 -49.97 13.15 -22.44
N LEU A 218 -49.80 12.72 -21.21
CA LEU A 218 -50.90 12.45 -20.30
C LEU A 218 -51.72 13.72 -19.99
N GLN A 219 -51.06 14.86 -19.78
CA GLN A 219 -51.73 16.14 -19.60
C GLN A 219 -52.53 16.53 -20.85
N GLN A 220 -51.95 16.36 -22.05
CA GLN A 220 -52.68 16.60 -23.31
C GLN A 220 -53.94 15.76 -23.43
N ALA A 221 -53.88 14.47 -23.03
CA ALA A 221 -55.05 13.60 -23.03
C ALA A 221 -56.13 14.09 -22.06
N VAL A 222 -55.76 14.48 -20.86
CA VAL A 222 -56.69 15.04 -19.85
C VAL A 222 -57.32 16.31 -20.34
N ASP A 223 -56.51 17.23 -20.91
CA ASP A 223 -57.03 18.51 -21.43
C ASP A 223 -58.00 18.34 -22.58
N THR A 224 -57.75 17.34 -23.47
CA THR A 224 -58.66 17.01 -24.56
C THR A 224 -59.93 16.35 -24.06
N ALA A 225 -59.82 15.38 -23.11
CA ALA A 225 -61.00 14.75 -22.51
C ALA A 225 -61.91 15.80 -21.85
N ASN A 226 -61.32 16.76 -21.13
CA ASN A 226 -62.06 17.85 -20.52
C ASN A 226 -62.75 18.77 -21.57
N ALA A 227 -62.11 19.05 -22.71
CA ALA A 227 -62.68 19.82 -23.79
C ALA A 227 -63.88 19.10 -24.43
N ILE A 228 -63.76 17.79 -24.70
CA ILE A 228 -64.81 16.94 -25.18
C ILE A 228 -66.00 16.90 -24.19
N ALA A 229 -65.75 16.78 -22.91
CA ALA A 229 -66.77 16.83 -21.86
C ALA A 229 -67.48 18.16 -21.78
N ALA A 230 -66.81 19.27 -22.17
CA ALA A 230 -67.37 20.61 -22.27
C ALA A 230 -68.11 20.87 -23.60
N GLY A 231 -68.20 19.88 -24.52
CA GLY A 231 -68.87 19.99 -25.82
C GLY A 231 -68.00 20.51 -26.98
N ASP A 232 -66.72 20.72 -26.77
CA ASP A 232 -65.76 21.10 -27.82
C ASP A 232 -65.23 19.85 -28.56
N LEU A 233 -65.88 19.50 -29.67
CA LEU A 233 -65.53 18.38 -30.56
C LEU A 233 -64.63 18.79 -31.73
N THR A 234 -64.11 20.02 -31.73
CA THR A 234 -63.32 20.57 -32.83
C THR A 234 -61.84 20.29 -32.73
N ARG A 235 -61.38 19.73 -31.60
CA ARG A 235 -59.97 19.44 -31.37
C ARG A 235 -59.52 18.15 -32.02
N GLU A 236 -58.60 18.24 -32.97
CA GLU A 236 -57.95 17.10 -33.60
C GLU A 236 -56.61 16.80 -32.91
N LEU A 237 -56.46 15.63 -32.33
CA LEU A 237 -55.22 15.12 -31.69
C LEU A 237 -54.37 14.38 -32.73
N GLN A 238 -53.32 15.02 -33.24
CA GLN A 238 -52.36 14.35 -34.11
C GLN A 238 -51.16 13.87 -33.25
N THR A 239 -50.96 12.56 -33.18
CA THR A 239 -49.80 11.98 -32.50
C THR A 239 -49.07 10.99 -33.39
N SER A 240 -47.74 11.12 -33.49
CA SER A 240 -46.87 10.16 -34.19
C SER A 240 -46.37 9.01 -33.28
N ARG A 241 -46.77 9.02 -32.00
CA ARG A 241 -46.32 8.03 -30.99
C ARG A 241 -46.97 6.67 -31.27
N LYS A 242 -46.14 5.60 -31.06
CA LYS A 242 -46.58 4.19 -31.21
C LYS A 242 -46.65 3.41 -29.89
N ASP A 243 -46.36 4.10 -28.74
CA ASP A 243 -46.48 3.55 -27.40
C ASP A 243 -47.92 3.58 -26.86
N GLU A 244 -48.13 3.11 -25.62
CA GLU A 244 -49.44 3.08 -24.98
C GLU A 244 -50.08 4.47 -24.87
N LEU A 245 -49.28 5.51 -24.68
CA LEU A 245 -49.79 6.88 -24.66
C LEU A 245 -50.25 7.35 -26.02
N GLY A 246 -49.56 6.95 -27.12
CA GLY A 246 -50.01 7.22 -28.48
C GLY A 246 -51.28 6.47 -28.84
N GLN A 247 -51.50 5.27 -28.29
CA GLN A 247 -52.77 4.52 -28.46
C GLN A 247 -53.92 5.25 -27.74
N MET A 248 -53.69 5.73 -26.51
CA MET A 248 -54.66 6.44 -25.73
C MET A 248 -55.08 7.80 -26.42
N LEU A 249 -54.09 8.57 -26.91
CA LEU A 249 -54.33 9.82 -27.60
C LEU A 249 -55.10 9.65 -28.94
N ARG A 250 -55.00 8.50 -29.63
CA ARG A 250 -55.79 8.19 -30.84
C ARG A 250 -57.19 7.70 -30.53
N ALA A 251 -57.47 7.29 -29.31
CA ALA A 251 -58.77 6.79 -28.90
C ALA A 251 -59.68 7.88 -28.32
N LEU A 252 -59.09 9.04 -28.02
CA LEU A 252 -59.80 10.27 -27.66
C LEU A 252 -60.23 11.05 -28.90
#